data_df50ccfda44535fd5834aa275874694d
#
_entry.id   df50ccfda44535fd5834aa275874694d
#
_cell.length_a   1.000
_cell.length_b   1.000
_cell.length_c   1.000
_cell.angle_alpha   90.00
_cell.angle_beta   90.00
_cell.angle_gamma   90.00
#
_symmetry.space_group_name_H-M   'P 1'
#
loop_
_entity.id
_entity.type
_entity.pdbx_description
1 polymer ?
#
loop_
_entity_poly.entity_id
_entity_poly.type
_entity_poly.pdbx_seq_one_letter_code
_entity_poly.pdbx_strand_id
1 'polypeptide(L)'
;LPAVALALLTGCAAPRNSVTQIGVIDALLAGAYDGQTKCGTLLREGDTGLGTFDRLDGEMILLDGQLYQVRADGKVCSPTPETTTPFAVVTQFRPALSCELNGGITFREFQKRMDALLPNTNVVCAFRLTGTFRQMKTRSVPAQSKPYVPLLEATRHQSVFELGSCRGTVVGFRMPDFVKGINVPGYHAHFLTADRQAGGHVLEFTLEEGTLELAICSQIDLRLPTDGDSLKGIDFSRDRRMELDKAEK
;
A
#
# COMPACT_ATOMS: atom_id res chain seq x y z
N LEU A 1 -20.86 -12.32 -21.07
CA LEU A 1 -20.43 -11.66 -19.83
C LEU A 1 -20.87 -12.53 -18.67
N PRO A 2 -19.95 -13.07 -17.83
CA PRO A 2 -20.35 -13.79 -16.63
C PRO A 2 -21.05 -12.82 -15.66
N ALA A 3 -22.17 -13.25 -15.11
CA ALA A 3 -22.91 -12.48 -14.12
C ALA A 3 -22.07 -12.31 -12.85
N VAL A 4 -21.77 -11.08 -12.50
CA VAL A 4 -21.16 -10.73 -11.20
C VAL A 4 -22.29 -10.82 -10.18
N ALA A 5 -22.22 -11.79 -9.26
CA ALA A 5 -23.12 -11.83 -8.11
C ALA A 5 -22.70 -10.72 -7.14
N LEU A 6 -23.44 -9.60 -7.16
CA LEU A 6 -23.24 -8.46 -6.26
C LEU A 6 -24.02 -8.73 -4.98
N ALA A 7 -23.36 -9.09 -3.90
CA ALA A 7 -23.97 -9.16 -2.57
C ALA A 7 -23.93 -7.75 -1.92
N LEU A 8 -25.05 -7.04 -1.97
CA LEU A 8 -25.25 -5.80 -1.23
C LEU A 8 -25.55 -6.14 0.24
N LEU A 9 -24.65 -5.75 1.14
CA LEU A 9 -24.90 -5.78 2.59
C LEU A 9 -25.91 -4.68 2.92
N THR A 10 -27.18 -5.06 3.08
CA THR A 10 -28.26 -4.13 3.39
C THR A 10 -28.30 -3.80 4.87
N GLY A 11 -28.27 -2.51 5.22
CA GLY A 11 -28.93 -1.94 6.37
C GLY A 11 -28.12 -1.65 7.61
N CYS A 12 -27.15 -0.73 7.50
CA CYS A 12 -26.74 0.23 8.54
C CYS A 12 -26.03 1.37 7.80
N ALA A 13 -26.00 2.58 8.38
CA ALA A 13 -25.20 3.66 7.81
C ALA A 13 -23.79 3.11 7.51
N ALA A 14 -23.34 3.22 6.25
CA ALA A 14 -22.05 2.68 5.83
C ALA A 14 -20.98 3.09 6.86
N PRO A 15 -20.17 2.15 7.39
CA PRO A 15 -19.16 2.49 8.35
C PRO A 15 -18.28 3.61 7.76
N ARG A 16 -18.09 4.68 8.52
CA ARG A 16 -17.21 5.77 8.09
C ARG A 16 -15.78 5.28 8.23
N ASN A 17 -15.25 4.66 7.16
CA ASN A 17 -13.85 4.28 7.14
C ASN A 17 -13.00 5.55 7.08
N SER A 18 -11.98 5.61 7.93
CA SER A 18 -10.94 6.64 7.92
C SER A 18 -9.61 6.00 7.53
N VAL A 19 -8.81 6.78 6.83
CA VAL A 19 -7.41 6.45 6.56
C VAL A 19 -6.55 7.26 7.51
N THR A 20 -5.67 6.61 8.26
CA THR A 20 -4.58 7.27 8.97
C THR A 20 -3.31 7.15 8.15
N GLN A 21 -2.69 8.28 7.86
CA GLN A 21 -1.43 8.34 7.11
C GLN A 21 -0.34 8.97 7.95
N ILE A 22 0.84 8.34 7.95
CA ILE A 22 2.07 8.85 8.56
C ILE A 22 2.97 9.37 7.46
N GLY A 23 3.45 10.61 7.62
CA GLY A 23 4.34 11.27 6.66
C GLY A 23 3.63 11.62 5.33
N VAL A 24 4.41 12.15 4.40
CA VAL A 24 3.96 12.49 3.05
C VAL A 24 4.89 11.88 2.00
N ILE A 25 4.32 11.47 0.87
CA ILE A 25 5.09 10.79 -0.18
C ILE A 25 6.22 11.68 -0.75
N ASP A 26 6.02 12.99 -0.85
CA ASP A 26 7.05 13.91 -1.35
C ASP A 26 8.26 14.01 -0.41
N ALA A 27 8.07 13.82 0.90
CA ALA A 27 9.18 13.70 1.84
C ALA A 27 9.97 12.40 1.61
N LEU A 28 9.26 11.28 1.42
CA LEU A 28 9.89 9.99 1.11
C LEU A 28 10.65 10.06 -0.23
N LEU A 29 10.05 10.66 -1.28
CA LEU A 29 10.71 10.87 -2.57
C LEU A 29 11.98 11.71 -2.44
N ALA A 30 12.02 12.67 -1.50
CA ALA A 30 13.19 13.50 -1.24
C ALA A 30 14.27 12.83 -0.39
N GLY A 31 14.03 11.62 0.15
CA GLY A 31 15.00 10.89 0.96
C GLY A 31 14.79 11.03 2.48
N ALA A 32 13.63 11.48 2.96
CA ALA A 32 13.31 11.50 4.38
C ALA A 32 12.91 10.10 4.86
N TYR A 33 13.90 9.28 5.21
CA TYR A 33 13.68 7.87 5.55
C TYR A 33 13.75 7.57 7.05
N ASP A 34 14.12 8.55 7.88
CA ASP A 34 14.13 8.36 9.34
C ASP A 34 12.70 8.20 9.87
N GLY A 35 12.40 7.04 10.41
CA GLY A 35 11.09 6.72 10.99
C GLY A 35 10.89 7.40 12.35
N GLN A 36 9.81 8.18 12.50
CA GLN A 36 9.45 8.86 13.73
C GLN A 36 8.29 8.19 14.47
N THR A 37 7.41 7.53 13.72
CA THR A 37 6.20 6.91 14.29
C THR A 37 6.44 5.43 14.55
N LYS A 38 6.15 4.97 15.77
CA LYS A 38 6.23 3.56 16.13
C LYS A 38 5.13 2.75 15.45
N CYS A 39 5.46 1.55 14.99
CA CYS A 39 4.51 0.61 14.41
C CYS A 39 3.36 0.26 15.37
N GLY A 40 3.61 0.23 16.67
CA GLY A 40 2.55 0.06 17.68
C GLY A 40 1.46 1.14 17.64
N THR A 41 1.77 2.33 17.11
CA THR A 41 0.75 3.36 16.85
C THR A 41 -0.14 2.97 15.68
N LEU A 42 0.45 2.45 14.59
CA LEU A 42 -0.32 1.99 13.41
C LEU A 42 -1.32 0.89 13.77
N LEU A 43 -0.91 -0.06 14.62
CA LEU A 43 -1.75 -1.16 15.08
C LEU A 43 -3.00 -0.70 15.88
N ARG A 44 -2.95 0.49 16.48
CA ARG A 44 -4.11 1.10 17.12
C ARG A 44 -5.06 1.82 16.17
N GLU A 45 -4.52 2.25 15.01
CA GLU A 45 -5.27 3.03 14.02
C GLU A 45 -5.90 2.17 12.92
N GLY A 46 -5.37 0.96 12.71
CA GLY A 46 -5.87 0.11 11.64
C GLY A 46 -5.51 -1.36 11.77
N ASP A 47 -6.21 -2.18 11.00
CA ASP A 47 -5.96 -3.62 10.84
C ASP A 47 -5.47 -3.97 9.43
N THR A 48 -5.46 -2.98 8.52
CA THR A 48 -5.08 -3.12 7.11
C THR A 48 -4.30 -1.91 6.68
N GLY A 49 -3.19 -2.13 5.97
CA GLY A 49 -2.38 -1.02 5.50
C GLY A 49 -1.09 -1.44 4.81
N LEU A 50 -0.34 -0.45 4.39
CA LEU A 50 0.95 -0.60 3.73
C LEU A 50 1.87 0.59 4.06
N GLY A 51 3.14 0.48 3.69
CA GLY A 51 4.14 1.51 3.90
C GLY A 51 5.55 0.96 3.82
N THR A 52 6.47 1.60 4.52
CA THR A 52 7.86 1.15 4.67
C THR A 52 8.33 1.29 6.12
N PHE A 53 9.55 0.89 6.41
CA PHE A 53 10.15 0.99 7.74
C PHE A 53 11.27 2.02 7.76
N ASP A 54 11.78 2.31 8.99
CA ASP A 54 12.92 3.19 9.19
C ASP A 54 14.04 2.89 8.19
N ARG A 55 14.64 3.94 7.64
CA ARG A 55 15.67 3.84 6.59
C ARG A 55 15.24 3.14 5.31
N LEU A 56 13.95 3.13 4.99
CA LEU A 56 13.40 2.45 3.81
C LEU A 56 13.68 0.92 3.82
N ASP A 57 13.76 0.28 5.01
CA ASP A 57 14.11 -1.15 5.15
C ASP A 57 12.93 -2.05 4.78
N GLY A 58 12.70 -2.22 3.49
CA GLY A 58 11.69 -3.13 2.96
C GLY A 58 10.25 -2.60 2.97
N GLU A 59 9.34 -3.48 2.58
CA GLU A 59 7.93 -3.16 2.37
C GLU A 59 7.09 -3.57 3.59
N MET A 60 6.24 -2.66 4.06
CA MET A 60 5.32 -2.90 5.17
C MET A 60 3.99 -3.42 4.64
N ILE A 61 3.47 -4.48 5.26
CA ILE A 61 2.12 -4.96 5.05
C ILE A 61 1.45 -5.11 6.41
N LEU A 62 0.35 -4.39 6.61
CA LEU A 62 -0.55 -4.61 7.75
C LEU A 62 -1.76 -5.39 7.24
N LEU A 63 -1.93 -6.61 7.74
CA LEU A 63 -3.02 -7.50 7.34
C LEU A 63 -3.59 -8.17 8.59
N ASP A 64 -4.89 -8.03 8.80
CA ASP A 64 -5.63 -8.59 9.94
C ASP A 64 -5.02 -8.20 11.31
N GLY A 65 -4.56 -6.96 11.41
CA GLY A 65 -3.95 -6.42 12.63
C GLY A 65 -2.53 -6.93 12.91
N GLN A 66 -1.91 -7.61 11.96
CA GLN A 66 -0.52 -8.08 12.07
C GLN A 66 0.38 -7.38 11.06
N LEU A 67 1.54 -6.92 11.52
CA LEU A 67 2.55 -6.30 10.68
C LEU A 67 3.55 -7.32 10.14
N TYR A 68 3.83 -7.17 8.86
CA TYR A 68 4.83 -7.95 8.14
C TYR A 68 5.79 -6.99 7.43
N GLN A 69 7.09 -7.32 7.48
CA GLN A 69 8.15 -6.64 6.76
C GLN A 69 8.71 -7.59 5.70
N VAL A 70 8.60 -7.21 4.44
CA VAL A 70 9.25 -7.94 3.35
C VAL A 70 10.56 -7.23 3.01
N ARG A 71 11.69 -7.86 3.31
CA ARG A 71 13.02 -7.28 3.12
C ARG A 71 13.58 -7.53 1.72
N ALA A 72 14.61 -6.79 1.36
CA ALA A 72 15.26 -6.90 0.05
C ALA A 72 15.92 -8.29 -0.20
N ASP A 73 16.17 -9.07 0.85
CA ASP A 73 16.62 -10.47 0.72
C ASP A 73 15.47 -11.47 0.50
N GLY A 74 14.24 -10.97 0.39
CA GLY A 74 13.01 -11.74 0.18
C GLY A 74 12.40 -12.30 1.46
N LYS A 75 13.05 -12.17 2.61
CA LYS A 75 12.52 -12.68 3.88
C LYS A 75 11.36 -11.85 4.37
N VAL A 76 10.37 -12.54 4.90
CA VAL A 76 9.26 -11.94 5.63
C VAL A 76 9.54 -12.02 7.12
N CYS A 77 9.51 -10.86 7.79
CA CYS A 77 9.73 -10.73 9.22
C CYS A 77 8.51 -10.11 9.90
N SER A 78 8.37 -10.35 11.21
CA SER A 78 7.37 -9.65 12.03
C SER A 78 8.08 -8.56 12.82
N PRO A 79 7.91 -7.27 12.46
CA PRO A 79 8.52 -6.17 13.19
C PRO A 79 7.91 -6.02 14.58
N THR A 80 8.70 -5.48 15.53
CA THR A 80 8.19 -5.18 16.86
C THR A 80 7.34 -3.90 16.85
N PRO A 81 6.46 -3.69 17.85
CA PRO A 81 5.73 -2.43 17.99
C PRO A 81 6.62 -1.18 18.12
N GLU A 82 7.87 -1.34 18.55
CA GLU A 82 8.85 -0.27 18.71
C GLU A 82 9.57 0.10 17.40
N THR A 83 9.51 -0.77 16.39
CA THR A 83 10.01 -0.46 15.04
C THR A 83 9.31 0.79 14.52
N THR A 84 10.04 1.67 13.83
CA THR A 84 9.50 2.96 13.36
C THR A 84 9.29 2.99 11.85
N THR A 85 8.48 3.94 11.40
CA THR A 85 8.16 4.17 10.00
C THR A 85 8.20 5.66 9.66
N PRO A 86 8.75 6.05 8.50
CA PRO A 86 8.63 7.40 7.94
C PRO A 86 7.35 7.60 7.13
N PHE A 87 6.77 6.50 6.60
CA PHE A 87 5.58 6.53 5.75
C PHE A 87 4.77 5.26 5.88
N ALA A 88 3.50 5.41 6.24
CA ALA A 88 2.53 4.34 6.25
C ALA A 88 1.11 4.86 6.03
N VAL A 89 0.25 4.00 5.47
CA VAL A 89 -1.18 4.26 5.27
C VAL A 89 -1.95 3.08 5.84
N VAL A 90 -2.83 3.32 6.81
CA VAL A 90 -3.59 2.27 7.50
C VAL A 90 -5.06 2.65 7.65
N THR A 91 -5.93 1.65 7.76
CA THR A 91 -7.36 1.81 8.02
C THR A 91 -7.89 0.65 8.86
N GLN A 92 -8.95 0.92 9.65
CA GLN A 92 -9.82 -0.15 10.15
C GLN A 92 -10.69 -0.60 8.99
N PHE A 93 -10.33 -1.72 8.38
CA PHE A 93 -10.94 -2.18 7.14
C PHE A 93 -12.34 -2.73 7.39
N ARG A 94 -13.35 -2.02 6.89
CA ARG A 94 -14.76 -2.42 6.96
C ARG A 94 -15.32 -2.37 5.55
N PRO A 95 -15.27 -3.50 4.80
CA PRO A 95 -15.71 -3.52 3.41
C PRO A 95 -17.21 -3.25 3.29
N ALA A 96 -17.56 -2.38 2.36
CA ALA A 96 -18.94 -2.09 1.96
C ALA A 96 -19.36 -2.87 0.72
N LEU A 97 -18.39 -3.44 0.00
CA LEU A 97 -18.60 -4.24 -1.20
C LEU A 97 -17.65 -5.42 -1.21
N SER A 98 -18.16 -6.57 -1.60
CA SER A 98 -17.38 -7.78 -1.86
C SER A 98 -17.84 -8.41 -3.17
N CYS A 99 -16.90 -8.85 -4.01
CA CYS A 99 -17.22 -9.55 -5.25
C CYS A 99 -16.15 -10.55 -5.65
N GLU A 100 -16.57 -11.61 -6.34
CA GLU A 100 -15.68 -12.62 -6.90
C GLU A 100 -15.13 -12.14 -8.25
N LEU A 101 -13.83 -12.35 -8.44
CA LEU A 101 -13.10 -12.07 -9.67
C LEU A 101 -12.47 -13.35 -10.21
N ASN A 102 -12.70 -13.64 -11.50
CA ASN A 102 -12.19 -14.84 -12.14
C ASN A 102 -11.69 -14.54 -13.56
N GLY A 103 -10.77 -15.37 -14.08
CA GLY A 103 -10.50 -15.41 -15.52
C GLY A 103 -9.22 -14.72 -15.98
N GLY A 104 -8.11 -14.87 -15.30
CA GLY A 104 -6.80 -14.40 -15.79
C GLY A 104 -6.70 -12.88 -15.86
N ILE A 105 -7.12 -12.19 -14.81
CA ILE A 105 -7.19 -10.71 -14.74
C ILE A 105 -5.80 -10.15 -14.45
N THR A 106 -5.24 -9.36 -15.36
CA THR A 106 -3.99 -8.62 -15.13
C THR A 106 -4.18 -7.47 -14.15
N PHE A 107 -3.09 -6.96 -13.54
CA PHE A 107 -3.16 -5.82 -12.61
C PHE A 107 -3.83 -4.61 -13.27
N ARG A 108 -3.51 -4.32 -14.52
CA ARG A 108 -4.13 -3.23 -15.29
C ARG A 108 -5.63 -3.41 -15.51
N GLU A 109 -6.09 -4.63 -15.77
CA GLU A 109 -7.51 -4.95 -15.92
C GLU A 109 -8.23 -4.89 -14.56
N PHE A 110 -7.57 -5.34 -13.50
CA PHE A 110 -8.05 -5.19 -12.14
C PHE A 110 -8.31 -3.73 -11.79
N GLN A 111 -7.36 -2.82 -12.06
CA GLN A 111 -7.53 -1.38 -11.84
C GLN A 111 -8.76 -0.83 -12.57
N LYS A 112 -8.96 -1.19 -13.84
CA LYS A 112 -10.14 -0.77 -14.62
C LYS A 112 -11.45 -1.30 -14.03
N ARG A 113 -11.47 -2.57 -13.57
CA ARG A 113 -12.66 -3.16 -12.95
C ARG A 113 -12.95 -2.50 -11.61
N MET A 114 -11.94 -2.23 -10.81
CA MET A 114 -12.09 -1.46 -9.57
C MET A 114 -12.66 -0.06 -9.81
N ASP A 115 -12.10 0.70 -10.76
CA ASP A 115 -12.59 2.04 -11.09
C ASP A 115 -14.07 2.02 -11.54
N ALA A 116 -14.52 0.94 -12.21
CA ALA A 116 -15.91 0.76 -12.60
C ALA A 116 -16.86 0.41 -11.43
N LEU A 117 -16.33 -0.13 -10.33
CA LEU A 117 -17.10 -0.42 -9.11
C LEU A 117 -17.23 0.81 -8.19
N LEU A 118 -16.36 1.78 -8.32
CA LEU A 118 -16.37 3.00 -7.52
C LEU A 118 -17.39 4.01 -8.07
N PRO A 119 -18.02 4.84 -7.22
CA PRO A 119 -18.96 5.87 -7.67
C PRO A 119 -18.30 6.91 -8.60
N ASN A 120 -17.03 7.18 -8.40
CA ASN A 120 -16.17 8.00 -9.25
C ASN A 120 -14.70 7.88 -8.83
N THR A 121 -13.81 8.46 -9.62
CA THR A 121 -12.34 8.41 -9.36
C THR A 121 -11.85 9.41 -8.32
N ASN A 122 -12.72 10.19 -7.69
CA ASN A 122 -12.36 11.16 -6.65
C ASN A 122 -12.63 10.65 -5.22
N VAL A 123 -12.87 9.34 -5.06
CA VAL A 123 -13.02 8.72 -3.75
C VAL A 123 -11.73 8.05 -3.30
N VAL A 124 -11.47 8.08 -1.99
CA VAL A 124 -10.42 7.29 -1.36
C VAL A 124 -10.98 5.89 -1.09
N CYS A 125 -10.27 4.86 -1.54
CA CYS A 125 -10.70 3.49 -1.36
C CYS A 125 -9.55 2.61 -0.88
N ALA A 126 -9.78 1.87 0.21
CA ALA A 126 -8.93 0.75 0.60
C ALA A 126 -9.49 -0.54 -0.02
N PHE A 127 -8.63 -1.48 -0.35
CA PHE A 127 -9.06 -2.76 -0.90
C PHE A 127 -8.19 -3.92 -0.40
N ARG A 128 -8.81 -5.09 -0.36
CA ARG A 128 -8.15 -6.39 -0.21
C ARG A 128 -8.55 -7.26 -1.38
N LEU A 129 -7.58 -7.94 -1.98
CA LEU A 129 -7.81 -8.95 -3.02
C LEU A 129 -7.16 -10.24 -2.58
N THR A 130 -7.95 -11.19 -2.10
CA THR A 130 -7.48 -12.50 -1.65
C THR A 130 -7.78 -13.55 -2.70
N GLY A 131 -6.76 -14.28 -3.15
CA GLY A 131 -6.99 -15.25 -4.21
C GLY A 131 -5.78 -16.07 -4.62
N THR A 132 -5.94 -16.75 -5.75
CA THR A 132 -4.89 -17.48 -6.46
C THR A 132 -4.40 -16.63 -7.62
N PHE A 133 -3.10 -16.40 -7.65
CA PHE A 133 -2.43 -15.64 -8.70
C PHE A 133 -1.62 -16.62 -9.56
N ARG A 134 -1.81 -16.57 -10.87
CA ARG A 134 -0.99 -17.35 -11.81
C ARG A 134 0.43 -16.82 -11.88
N GLN A 135 0.55 -15.51 -11.70
CA GLN A 135 1.80 -14.77 -11.68
C GLN A 135 1.68 -13.61 -10.69
N MET A 136 2.70 -13.41 -9.88
CA MET A 136 2.82 -12.26 -8.99
C MET A 136 4.25 -11.76 -9.08
N LYS A 137 4.42 -10.46 -9.37
CA LYS A 137 5.70 -9.77 -9.40
C LYS A 137 5.70 -8.66 -8.37
N THR A 138 6.63 -8.75 -7.44
CA THR A 138 6.77 -7.77 -6.36
C THR A 138 8.20 -7.25 -6.29
N ARG A 139 8.41 -6.20 -5.52
CA ARG A 139 9.73 -5.67 -5.21
C ARG A 139 9.88 -5.38 -3.73
N SER A 140 11.13 -5.21 -3.29
CA SER A 140 11.47 -4.63 -2.00
C SER A 140 12.77 -3.83 -2.10
N VAL A 141 12.82 -2.68 -1.42
CA VAL A 141 13.98 -1.80 -1.42
C VAL A 141 14.86 -2.12 -0.21
N PRO A 142 16.20 -2.20 -0.36
CA PRO A 142 17.10 -2.45 0.76
C PRO A 142 17.19 -1.22 1.69
N ALA A 143 17.50 -1.47 2.97
CA ALA A 143 17.75 -0.42 3.95
C ALA A 143 18.81 0.56 3.46
N GLN A 144 18.54 1.84 3.61
CA GLN A 144 19.44 2.93 3.21
C GLN A 144 20.34 3.37 4.36
N SER A 145 21.45 4.00 4.02
CA SER A 145 22.40 4.61 4.96
C SER A 145 22.59 6.09 4.64
N LYS A 146 22.81 6.90 5.67
CA LYS A 146 23.11 8.33 5.49
C LYS A 146 24.48 8.54 4.83
N PRO A 147 24.62 9.57 3.94
CA PRO A 147 23.56 10.48 3.51
C PRO A 147 22.56 9.78 2.59
N TYR A 148 21.27 10.00 2.82
CA TYR A 148 20.22 9.37 2.03
C TYR A 148 20.14 9.96 0.62
N VAL A 149 19.91 9.08 -0.35
CA VAL A 149 19.64 9.45 -1.74
C VAL A 149 18.12 9.58 -1.97
N PRO A 150 17.67 10.31 -3.01
CA PRO A 150 16.25 10.34 -3.37
C PRO A 150 15.69 8.93 -3.67
N LEU A 151 14.39 8.73 -3.44
CA LEU A 151 13.72 7.42 -3.59
C LEU A 151 13.95 6.79 -4.97
N LEU A 152 13.85 7.59 -6.03
CA LEU A 152 14.10 7.11 -7.40
C LEU A 152 15.51 6.53 -7.59
N GLU A 153 16.49 6.99 -6.83
CA GLU A 153 17.84 6.43 -6.86
C GLU A 153 17.92 5.17 -6.00
N ALA A 154 17.32 5.19 -4.80
CA ALA A 154 17.26 4.04 -3.92
C ALA A 154 16.57 2.83 -4.59
N THR A 155 15.48 3.06 -5.35
CA THR A 155 14.76 2.00 -6.05
C THR A 155 15.53 1.36 -7.20
N ARG A 156 16.62 1.97 -7.70
CA ARG A 156 17.51 1.30 -8.67
C ARG A 156 18.19 0.05 -8.11
N HIS A 157 18.27 -0.05 -6.80
CA HIS A 157 18.86 -1.20 -6.11
C HIS A 157 17.81 -2.13 -5.48
N GLN A 158 16.54 -1.98 -5.87
CA GLN A 158 15.46 -2.84 -5.40
C GLN A 158 15.66 -4.29 -5.83
N SER A 159 15.28 -5.21 -4.98
CA SER A 159 15.15 -6.61 -5.34
C SER A 159 13.76 -6.86 -5.95
N VAL A 160 13.71 -7.52 -7.09
CA VAL A 160 12.45 -7.90 -7.75
C VAL A 160 12.24 -9.40 -7.57
N PHE A 161 11.04 -9.78 -7.17
CA PHE A 161 10.66 -11.17 -6.93
C PHE A 161 9.57 -11.59 -7.92
N GLU A 162 9.81 -12.65 -8.64
CA GLU A 162 8.83 -13.30 -9.52
C GLU A 162 8.30 -14.55 -8.79
N LEU A 163 7.15 -14.40 -8.18
CA LEU A 163 6.46 -15.47 -7.47
C LEU A 163 5.51 -16.15 -8.47
N GLY A 164 5.86 -17.27 -9.04
CA GLY A 164 5.03 -18.01 -10.00
C GLY A 164 3.56 -18.13 -9.55
N SER A 165 2.96 -19.30 -9.68
CA SER A 165 1.60 -19.55 -9.15
C SER A 165 1.64 -19.55 -7.62
N CYS A 166 0.86 -18.66 -6.99
CA CYS A 166 0.82 -18.52 -5.53
C CYS A 166 -0.58 -18.08 -5.05
N ARG A 167 -0.85 -18.36 -3.77
CA ARG A 167 -2.04 -17.83 -3.07
C ARG A 167 -1.60 -16.75 -2.09
N GLY A 168 -2.45 -15.72 -1.93
CA GLY A 168 -2.14 -14.65 -1.00
C GLY A 168 -3.17 -13.53 -1.02
N THR A 169 -2.80 -12.43 -0.36
CA THR A 169 -3.65 -11.23 -0.26
C THR A 169 -2.87 -10.01 -0.73
N VAL A 170 -3.44 -9.26 -1.65
CA VAL A 170 -3.04 -7.89 -1.97
C VAL A 170 -3.80 -6.95 -1.04
N VAL A 171 -3.06 -6.08 -0.36
CA VAL A 171 -3.57 -4.96 0.41
C VAL A 171 -3.25 -3.69 -0.34
N GLY A 172 -4.21 -2.80 -0.54
CA GLY A 172 -3.92 -1.60 -1.28
C GLY A 172 -4.88 -0.45 -1.03
N PHE A 173 -4.45 0.69 -1.54
CA PHE A 173 -5.25 1.91 -1.59
C PHE A 173 -5.33 2.42 -3.01
N ARG A 174 -6.51 2.90 -3.35
CA ARG A 174 -6.74 3.70 -4.55
C ARG A 174 -7.01 5.12 -4.09
N MET A 175 -6.14 6.04 -4.48
CA MET A 175 -6.18 7.43 -4.06
C MET A 175 -6.49 8.35 -5.24
N PRO A 176 -7.30 9.41 -5.05
CA PRO A 176 -7.58 10.39 -6.09
C PRO A 176 -6.40 11.34 -6.32
N ASP A 177 -6.40 12.04 -7.47
CA ASP A 177 -5.31 12.94 -7.86
C ASP A 177 -5.09 14.12 -6.90
N PHE A 178 -6.11 14.51 -6.14
CA PHE A 178 -6.00 15.64 -5.20
C PHE A 178 -5.07 15.35 -4.00
N VAL A 179 -4.68 14.08 -3.75
CA VAL A 179 -3.69 13.74 -2.69
C VAL A 179 -2.24 13.86 -3.17
N LYS A 180 -2.00 14.39 -4.37
CA LYS A 180 -0.65 14.59 -4.90
C LYS A 180 0.26 15.26 -3.88
N GLY A 181 1.48 14.75 -3.74
CA GLY A 181 2.46 15.19 -2.75
C GLY A 181 2.24 14.62 -1.35
N ILE A 182 1.00 14.24 -1.01
CA ILE A 182 0.64 13.64 0.27
C ILE A 182 0.75 12.12 0.20
N ASN A 183 0.11 11.51 -0.81
CA ASN A 183 0.08 10.06 -1.02
C ASN A 183 0.34 9.72 -2.49
N VAL A 184 0.31 8.44 -2.86
CA VAL A 184 0.43 7.93 -4.23
C VAL A 184 -0.92 8.00 -4.92
N PRO A 185 -1.16 8.92 -5.90
CA PRO A 185 -2.37 8.92 -6.70
C PRO A 185 -2.48 7.66 -7.56
N GLY A 186 -3.67 7.15 -7.73
CA GLY A 186 -3.93 5.88 -8.40
C GLY A 186 -3.85 4.70 -7.41
N TYR A 187 -3.21 3.63 -7.82
CA TYR A 187 -3.14 2.37 -7.07
C TYR A 187 -1.76 2.18 -6.44
N HIS A 188 -1.74 1.99 -5.13
CA HIS A 188 -0.57 1.56 -4.38
C HIS A 188 -0.94 0.27 -3.63
N ALA A 189 -0.18 -0.79 -3.84
CA ALA A 189 -0.55 -2.11 -3.36
C ALA A 189 0.68 -2.93 -2.95
N HIS A 190 0.53 -3.67 -1.85
CA HIS A 190 1.50 -4.65 -1.37
C HIS A 190 0.86 -6.04 -1.30
N PHE A 191 1.64 -7.06 -1.52
CA PHE A 191 1.21 -8.46 -1.53
C PHE A 191 1.89 -9.26 -0.43
N LEU A 192 1.15 -10.21 0.14
CA LEU A 192 1.68 -11.19 1.08
C LEU A 192 1.11 -12.57 0.73
N THR A 193 1.98 -13.57 0.59
CA THR A 193 1.57 -14.96 0.36
C THR A 193 0.80 -15.53 1.55
N ALA A 194 -0.06 -16.51 1.31
CA ALA A 194 -0.90 -17.13 2.34
C ALA A 194 -0.08 -17.81 3.45
N ASP A 195 1.10 -18.36 3.10
CA ASP A 195 2.04 -18.94 4.06
C ASP A 195 2.94 -17.91 4.77
N ARG A 196 2.81 -16.62 4.41
CA ARG A 196 3.59 -15.51 4.98
C ARG A 196 5.10 -15.62 4.74
N GLN A 197 5.54 -16.28 3.66
CA GLN A 197 6.96 -16.48 3.36
C GLN A 197 7.49 -15.55 2.27
N ALA A 198 6.62 -14.92 1.47
CA ALA A 198 7.00 -14.01 0.39
C ALA A 198 5.97 -12.87 0.25
N GLY A 199 6.38 -11.79 -0.39
CA GLY A 199 5.51 -10.62 -0.62
C GLY A 199 6.27 -9.44 -1.21
N GLY A 200 5.79 -8.22 -0.94
CA GLY A 200 6.42 -6.95 -1.32
C GLY A 200 5.46 -5.99 -2.01
N HIS A 201 6.00 -4.88 -2.49
CA HIS A 201 5.29 -3.90 -3.30
C HIS A 201 4.92 -4.51 -4.66
N VAL A 202 3.65 -4.40 -5.05
CA VAL A 202 3.12 -5.04 -6.26
C VAL A 202 3.54 -4.24 -7.50
N LEU A 203 4.24 -4.90 -8.42
CA LEU A 203 4.55 -4.37 -9.74
C LEU A 203 3.53 -4.87 -10.78
N GLU A 204 3.28 -6.18 -10.79
CA GLU A 204 2.38 -6.84 -11.73
C GLU A 204 1.78 -8.09 -11.11
N PHE A 205 0.60 -8.47 -11.57
CA PHE A 205 0.03 -9.80 -11.31
C PHE A 205 -0.92 -10.25 -12.42
N THR A 206 -1.17 -11.55 -12.45
CA THR A 206 -2.30 -12.17 -13.15
C THR A 206 -3.09 -12.98 -12.16
N LEU A 207 -4.27 -12.47 -11.78
CA LEU A 207 -5.22 -13.15 -10.89
C LEU A 207 -5.93 -14.27 -11.66
N GLU A 208 -5.97 -15.47 -11.12
CA GLU A 208 -6.77 -16.58 -11.66
C GLU A 208 -8.20 -16.55 -11.12
N GLU A 209 -8.30 -16.49 -9.80
CA GLU A 209 -9.57 -16.36 -9.06
C GLU A 209 -9.32 -15.69 -7.71
N GLY A 210 -10.31 -14.97 -7.21
CA GLY A 210 -10.22 -14.35 -5.89
C GLY A 210 -11.41 -13.48 -5.52
N THR A 211 -11.44 -13.13 -4.25
CA THR A 211 -12.43 -12.23 -3.67
C THR A 211 -11.84 -10.84 -3.50
N LEU A 212 -12.48 -9.86 -4.11
CA LEU A 212 -12.19 -8.44 -3.94
C LEU A 212 -13.14 -7.85 -2.89
N GLU A 213 -12.57 -7.19 -1.90
CA GLU A 213 -13.30 -6.42 -0.89
C GLU A 213 -12.88 -4.95 -0.97
N LEU A 214 -13.86 -4.04 -0.91
CA LEU A 214 -13.68 -2.59 -1.04
C LEU A 214 -14.25 -1.83 0.17
N ALA A 215 -13.48 -0.86 0.66
CA ALA A 215 -13.89 0.06 1.72
C ALA A 215 -13.67 1.50 1.25
N ILE A 216 -14.77 2.24 1.02
CA ILE A 216 -14.69 3.68 0.69
C ILE A 216 -14.41 4.45 1.99
N CYS A 217 -13.37 5.30 1.96
CA CYS A 217 -12.93 6.10 3.10
C CYS A 217 -13.34 7.56 2.89
N SER A 218 -13.98 8.14 3.89
CA SER A 218 -14.49 9.52 3.83
C SER A 218 -13.65 10.51 4.65
N GLN A 219 -12.59 10.03 5.29
CA GLN A 219 -11.71 10.83 6.13
C GLN A 219 -10.25 10.40 5.95
N ILE A 220 -9.35 11.38 5.92
CA ILE A 220 -7.89 11.17 5.97
C ILE A 220 -7.37 11.92 7.19
N ASP A 221 -6.72 11.19 8.11
CA ASP A 221 -5.97 11.73 9.23
C ASP A 221 -4.47 11.70 8.88
N LEU A 222 -3.91 12.86 8.56
CA LEU A 222 -2.50 13.01 8.19
C LEU A 222 -1.67 13.39 9.41
N ARG A 223 -0.69 12.57 9.75
CA ARG A 223 0.24 12.79 10.86
C ARG A 223 1.64 13.07 10.33
N LEU A 224 2.18 14.22 10.70
CA LEU A 224 3.49 14.68 10.28
C LEU A 224 4.51 14.53 11.43
N PRO A 225 5.82 14.42 11.10
CA PRO A 225 6.87 14.47 12.12
C PRO A 225 6.84 15.79 12.89
N THR A 226 7.13 15.74 14.18
CA THR A 226 7.08 16.90 15.08
C THR A 226 8.46 17.37 15.53
N ASP A 227 9.53 16.72 15.09
CA ASP A 227 10.91 16.98 15.52
C ASP A 227 11.54 18.24 14.89
N GLY A 228 10.90 18.83 13.88
CA GLY A 228 11.40 20.02 13.19
C GLY A 228 12.59 19.78 12.23
N ASP A 229 13.22 18.63 12.29
CA ASP A 229 14.40 18.32 11.46
C ASP A 229 14.11 17.34 10.33
N SER A 230 13.18 16.41 10.50
CA SER A 230 12.86 15.37 9.51
C SER A 230 12.44 15.89 8.13
N LEU A 231 11.84 17.08 8.07
CA LEU A 231 11.40 17.72 6.82
C LEU A 231 12.27 18.92 6.42
N LYS A 232 13.33 19.20 7.17
CA LYS A 232 14.20 20.36 6.95
C LYS A 232 14.96 20.23 5.62
N GLY A 233 14.93 21.31 4.84
CA GLY A 233 15.63 21.38 3.55
C GLY A 233 14.90 20.70 2.39
N ILE A 234 13.72 20.14 2.63
CA ILE A 234 12.90 19.57 1.54
C ILE A 234 12.09 20.70 0.89
N ASP A 235 12.26 20.86 -0.41
CA ASP A 235 11.43 21.77 -1.21
C ASP A 235 10.13 21.05 -1.63
N PHE A 236 9.02 21.37 -0.95
CA PHE A 236 7.69 20.87 -1.26
C PHE A 236 6.97 21.62 -2.38
N SER A 237 7.53 22.72 -2.88
CA SER A 237 6.98 23.41 -4.06
C SER A 237 7.31 22.71 -5.38
N ARG A 238 8.31 21.82 -5.37
CA ARG A 238 8.74 21.06 -6.53
C ARG A 238 7.70 19.99 -6.90
N ASP A 239 7.31 19.95 -8.17
CA ASP A 239 6.50 18.86 -8.70
C ASP A 239 7.34 17.58 -8.84
N ARG A 240 7.01 16.55 -8.04
CA ARG A 240 7.70 15.25 -8.04
C ARG A 240 6.90 14.14 -8.73
N ARG A 241 5.84 14.47 -9.47
CA ARG A 241 4.98 13.47 -10.12
C ARG A 241 5.74 12.48 -10.99
N MET A 242 6.69 12.97 -11.79
CA MET A 242 7.51 12.09 -12.65
C MET A 242 8.46 11.18 -11.85
N GLU A 243 8.94 11.65 -10.70
CA GLU A 243 9.78 10.85 -9.80
C GLU A 243 8.93 9.74 -9.15
N LEU A 244 7.73 10.11 -8.69
CA LEU A 244 6.76 9.17 -8.11
C LEU A 244 6.36 8.08 -9.11
N ASP A 245 5.96 8.46 -10.32
CA ASP A 245 5.55 7.49 -11.36
C ASP A 245 6.65 6.47 -11.68
N LYS A 246 7.92 6.87 -11.64
CA LYS A 246 9.05 5.97 -11.87
C LYS A 246 9.46 5.15 -10.66
N ALA A 247 9.15 5.62 -9.45
CA ALA A 247 9.48 4.90 -8.22
C ALA A 247 8.40 3.87 -7.84
N GLU A 248 7.13 4.12 -8.21
CA GLU A 248 5.96 3.35 -7.78
C GLU A 248 5.35 2.47 -8.88
N LYS A 249 5.74 2.68 -10.14
CA LYS A 249 5.27 1.95 -11.33
C LYS A 249 6.45 1.33 -12.08
#